data_ebc5f7f272e4e364e7fd049a6dcf1f24
#
_entry.id   ebc5f7f272e4e364e7fd049a6dcf1f24
#
_cell.length_a   1.000
_cell.length_b   1.000
_cell.length_c   1.000
_cell.angle_alpha   90.00
_cell.angle_beta   90.00
_cell.angle_gamma   90.00
#
_symmetry.space_group_name_H-M   'P 1'
#
loop_
_entity.id
_entity.type
_entity.pdbx_description
1 polymer ?
#
loop_
_entity_poly.entity_id
_entity_poly.type
_entity_poly.pdbx_seq_one_letter_code
_entity_poly.pdbx_strand_id
1 'polypeptide(L)'
;TMKRLKGPAGTEVTLGIKRRGINELLSYTISRGSVPVKTVDTSYMVNDSTGYVRITSFGDNTYPEFLSALASLNMRECTSLIIDLRNNLGGYLHPAVLVANEFLPKDRLIVYIEGRKSPREDYHSDGRGMYKDINLVVLVDEASASASEILAGALQDNDRALIVGRRTFGKGLVQVPIEFRDGSMLRLTKARYYTPSGRCVQKPYEMGNDTAYEADLLERAIHGEYYSADSIRLSGEKFTTLGGRTVYGGGGIMPDYFVPRDTIGITTYFRELYTTTIPYKFAFKLVDQHRPLFEACKDVPTLVALLDKMNVV
;
A
#
# COMPACT_ATOMS: atom_id res chain seq x y z
N THR A 1 28.06 9.75 3.90
CA THR A 1 27.53 9.53 5.27
C THR A 1 26.97 8.12 5.43
N MET A 2 26.11 7.63 4.52
CA MET A 2 25.50 6.27 4.58
C MET A 2 26.54 5.13 4.76
N LYS A 3 27.64 5.15 4.02
CA LYS A 3 28.71 4.12 4.14
C LYS A 3 29.35 4.04 5.54
N ARG A 4 29.35 5.15 6.31
CA ARG A 4 29.89 5.18 7.67
C ARG A 4 28.85 4.77 8.72
N LEU A 5 27.57 4.98 8.44
CA LEU A 5 26.47 4.60 9.34
C LEU A 5 26.16 3.10 9.26
N LYS A 6 26.19 2.53 8.05
CA LYS A 6 25.99 1.09 7.85
C LYS A 6 27.19 0.29 8.33
N GLY A 7 26.94 -0.92 8.81
CA GLY A 7 27.95 -1.88 9.25
C GLY A 7 27.30 -3.17 9.76
N PRO A 8 28.09 -4.18 10.15
CA PRO A 8 27.57 -5.44 10.67
C PRO A 8 26.67 -5.21 11.90
N ALA A 9 25.60 -6.00 12.01
CA ALA A 9 24.72 -5.97 13.19
C ALA A 9 25.52 -6.26 14.47
N GLY A 10 25.17 -5.60 15.57
CA GLY A 10 25.85 -5.70 16.86
C GLY A 10 27.11 -4.83 17.00
N THR A 11 27.59 -4.20 15.91
CA THR A 11 28.71 -3.22 16.04
C THR A 11 28.17 -1.84 16.41
N GLU A 12 29.00 -1.04 17.07
CA GLU A 12 28.61 0.30 17.49
C GLU A 12 29.06 1.39 16.51
N VAL A 13 28.30 2.47 16.47
CA VAL A 13 28.67 3.71 15.80
C VAL A 13 28.37 4.90 16.71
N THR A 14 29.36 5.78 16.89
CA THR A 14 29.15 7.02 17.63
C THR A 14 28.88 8.17 16.70
N LEU A 15 27.76 8.87 16.94
CA LEU A 15 27.27 10.01 16.15
C LEU A 15 27.44 11.29 16.93
N GLY A 16 28.10 12.28 16.34
CA GLY A 16 28.10 13.65 16.83
C GLY A 16 26.95 14.43 16.19
N ILE A 17 26.00 14.88 16.98
CA ILE A 17 24.83 15.64 16.52
C ILE A 17 24.96 17.10 16.93
N LYS A 18 24.95 18.00 15.96
CA LYS A 18 24.89 19.45 16.22
C LYS A 18 23.43 19.88 16.24
N ARG A 19 22.97 20.37 17.38
CA ARG A 19 21.59 20.87 17.58
C ARG A 19 21.61 22.38 17.72
N ARG A 20 20.64 23.04 17.10
CA ARG A 20 20.49 24.49 17.23
C ARG A 20 20.21 24.86 18.69
N GLY A 21 20.84 25.93 19.18
CA GLY A 21 20.71 26.37 20.58
C GLY A 21 21.59 25.63 21.59
N ILE A 22 22.35 24.63 21.14
CA ILE A 22 23.33 23.90 21.95
C ILE A 22 24.69 24.07 21.30
N ASN A 23 25.66 24.66 22.05
CA ASN A 23 26.99 24.93 21.51
C ASN A 23 27.83 23.65 21.42
N GLU A 24 27.59 22.69 22.28
CA GLU A 24 28.31 21.43 22.34
C GLU A 24 27.77 20.40 21.34
N LEU A 25 28.66 19.51 20.89
CA LEU A 25 28.31 18.39 20.05
C LEU A 25 27.73 17.26 20.93
N LEU A 26 26.46 16.92 20.73
CA LEU A 26 25.83 15.81 21.44
C LEU A 26 26.34 14.49 20.87
N SER A 27 26.90 13.64 21.72
CA SER A 27 27.45 12.33 21.34
C SER A 27 26.45 11.22 21.66
N TYR A 28 26.14 10.39 20.66
CA TYR A 28 25.25 9.24 20.80
C TYR A 28 25.93 7.99 20.25
N THR A 29 26.10 6.98 21.07
CA THR A 29 26.57 5.66 20.63
C THR A 29 25.37 4.76 20.38
N ILE A 30 25.26 4.21 19.16
CA ILE A 30 24.14 3.40 18.70
C ILE A 30 24.70 2.04 18.27
N SER A 31 24.11 0.96 18.77
CA SER A 31 24.37 -0.38 18.28
C SER A 31 23.64 -0.59 16.96
N ARG A 32 24.37 -1.03 15.93
CA ARG A 32 23.78 -1.34 14.61
C ARG A 32 22.91 -2.59 14.70
N GLY A 33 21.76 -2.54 14.09
CA GLY A 33 20.82 -3.64 14.03
C GLY A 33 19.94 -3.57 12.77
N SER A 34 19.14 -4.59 12.59
CA SER A 34 18.05 -4.53 11.60
C SER A 34 16.98 -3.55 12.11
N VAL A 35 16.66 -2.56 11.30
CA VAL A 35 15.53 -1.65 11.56
C VAL A 35 14.33 -2.21 10.80
N PRO A 36 13.34 -2.82 11.47
CA PRO A 36 12.17 -3.34 10.79
C PRO A 36 11.38 -2.16 10.19
N VAL A 37 11.10 -2.24 8.91
CA VAL A 37 10.18 -1.34 8.25
C VAL A 37 8.78 -1.91 8.43
N LYS A 38 7.93 -1.21 9.17
CA LYS A 38 6.53 -1.62 9.33
C LYS A 38 5.81 -1.51 8.00
N THR A 39 5.11 -2.58 7.66
CA THR A 39 4.28 -2.69 6.46
C THR A 39 2.81 -2.45 6.75
N VAL A 40 2.40 -2.65 8.01
CA VAL A 40 1.11 -2.21 8.55
C VAL A 40 1.39 -1.04 9.50
N ASP A 41 1.18 0.17 9.02
CA ASP A 41 1.59 1.39 9.72
C ASP A 41 0.47 2.02 10.56
N THR A 42 -0.78 1.69 10.26
CA THR A 42 -1.95 2.31 10.88
C THR A 42 -3.05 1.29 11.12
N SER A 43 -3.56 1.25 12.35
CA SER A 43 -4.78 0.52 12.72
C SER A 43 -5.53 1.26 13.81
N TYR A 44 -6.85 1.45 13.65
CA TYR A 44 -7.72 2.09 14.63
C TYR A 44 -9.19 1.76 14.40
N MET A 45 -10.04 2.01 15.39
CA MET A 45 -11.48 1.94 15.24
C MET A 45 -12.01 3.24 14.64
N VAL A 46 -12.71 3.16 13.51
CA VAL A 46 -13.37 4.30 12.85
C VAL A 46 -14.59 4.72 13.67
N ASN A 47 -15.30 3.72 14.19
CA ASN A 47 -16.43 3.84 15.12
C ASN A 47 -16.51 2.55 15.94
N ASP A 48 -17.54 2.40 16.76
CA ASP A 48 -17.68 1.25 17.68
C ASP A 48 -17.71 -0.13 16.99
N SER A 49 -18.03 -0.18 15.69
CA SER A 49 -18.23 -1.44 14.95
C SER A 49 -17.36 -1.59 13.70
N THR A 50 -16.57 -0.59 13.34
CA THR A 50 -15.77 -0.59 12.11
C THR A 50 -14.29 -0.39 12.41
N GLY A 51 -13.48 -1.40 12.11
CA GLY A 51 -12.02 -1.33 12.16
C GLY A 51 -11.41 -0.82 10.85
N TYR A 52 -10.25 -0.19 10.95
CA TYR A 52 -9.44 0.25 9.81
C TYR A 52 -8.02 -0.25 9.97
N VAL A 53 -7.45 -0.81 8.90
CA VAL A 53 -6.06 -1.25 8.82
C VAL A 53 -5.45 -0.80 7.51
N ARG A 54 -4.30 -0.14 7.56
CA ARG A 54 -3.55 0.26 6.36
C ARG A 54 -2.33 -0.62 6.17
N ILE A 55 -2.20 -1.19 4.96
CA ILE A 55 -1.04 -1.96 4.51
C ILE A 55 -0.30 -1.11 3.47
N THR A 56 0.93 -0.72 3.73
CA THR A 56 1.73 0.17 2.87
C THR A 56 2.59 -0.58 1.86
N SER A 57 2.91 -1.84 2.16
CA SER A 57 3.64 -2.75 1.26
C SER A 57 3.47 -4.20 1.72
N PHE A 58 3.84 -5.16 0.87
CA PHE A 58 3.80 -6.59 1.22
C PHE A 58 5.22 -7.14 1.38
N GLY A 59 5.68 -7.26 2.61
CA GLY A 59 6.96 -7.86 3.02
C GLY A 59 6.77 -9.09 3.89
N ASP A 60 7.87 -9.70 4.34
CA ASP A 60 7.84 -10.92 5.15
C ASP A 60 7.07 -10.76 6.47
N ASN A 61 7.09 -9.56 7.04
CA ASN A 61 6.42 -9.26 8.31
C ASN A 61 4.97 -8.78 8.14
N THR A 62 4.47 -8.60 6.93
CA THR A 62 3.12 -8.01 6.70
C THR A 62 2.02 -8.82 7.35
N TYR A 63 2.03 -10.14 7.19
CA TYR A 63 0.98 -10.97 7.75
C TYR A 63 0.99 -11.01 9.29
N PRO A 64 2.12 -11.22 9.99
CA PRO A 64 2.18 -11.06 11.45
C PRO A 64 1.77 -9.67 11.94
N GLU A 65 2.19 -8.59 11.25
CA GLU A 65 1.79 -7.23 11.59
C GLU A 65 0.29 -7.00 11.39
N PHE A 66 -0.28 -7.56 10.32
CA PHE A 66 -1.71 -7.51 10.05
C PHE A 66 -2.53 -8.21 11.14
N LEU A 67 -2.13 -9.42 11.54
CA LEU A 67 -2.77 -10.14 12.64
C LEU A 67 -2.65 -9.38 13.97
N SER A 68 -1.49 -8.77 14.24
CA SER A 68 -1.29 -7.92 15.41
C SER A 68 -2.20 -6.69 15.38
N ALA A 69 -2.36 -6.06 14.22
CA ALA A 69 -3.29 -4.95 14.03
C ALA A 69 -4.74 -5.37 14.31
N LEU A 70 -5.19 -6.50 13.76
CA LEU A 70 -6.53 -7.04 14.03
C LEU A 70 -6.71 -7.36 15.52
N ALA A 71 -5.70 -7.92 16.17
CA ALA A 71 -5.76 -8.20 17.61
C ALA A 71 -5.85 -6.93 18.48
N SER A 72 -5.27 -5.82 18.00
CA SER A 72 -5.33 -4.51 18.69
C SER A 72 -6.69 -3.81 18.53
N LEU A 73 -7.43 -4.14 17.48
CA LEU A 73 -8.80 -3.69 17.28
C LEU A 73 -9.74 -4.56 18.13
N ASN A 74 -10.85 -3.98 18.60
CA ASN A 74 -11.87 -4.78 19.30
C ASN A 74 -12.67 -5.64 18.31
N MET A 75 -11.99 -6.59 17.65
CA MET A 75 -12.57 -7.39 16.57
C MET A 75 -13.75 -8.25 16.99
N ARG A 76 -13.98 -8.48 18.30
CA ARG A 76 -15.16 -9.20 18.79
C ARG A 76 -16.44 -8.40 18.63
N GLU A 77 -16.33 -7.06 18.64
CA GLU A 77 -17.44 -6.13 18.46
C GLU A 77 -17.48 -5.54 17.04
N CYS A 78 -16.41 -5.74 16.26
CA CYS A 78 -16.35 -5.32 14.88
C CYS A 78 -17.29 -6.14 14.00
N THR A 79 -18.17 -5.47 13.28
CA THR A 79 -18.98 -6.04 12.20
C THR A 79 -18.43 -5.71 10.81
N SER A 80 -17.50 -4.76 10.72
CA SER A 80 -16.95 -4.27 9.47
C SER A 80 -15.46 -3.97 9.58
N LEU A 81 -14.71 -4.22 8.51
CA LEU A 81 -13.28 -3.92 8.40
C LEU A 81 -12.98 -3.20 7.10
N ILE A 82 -12.20 -2.15 7.18
CA ILE A 82 -11.64 -1.43 6.05
C ILE A 82 -10.15 -1.77 5.94
N ILE A 83 -9.73 -2.33 4.80
CA ILE A 83 -8.32 -2.52 4.45
C ILE A 83 -7.93 -1.44 3.45
N ASP A 84 -6.94 -0.63 3.79
CA ASP A 84 -6.46 0.44 2.91
C ASP A 84 -5.17 0.03 2.20
N LEU A 85 -5.25 -0.11 0.87
CA LEU A 85 -4.16 -0.41 -0.04
C LEU A 85 -3.79 0.79 -0.92
N ARG A 86 -4.31 1.99 -0.65
CA ARG A 86 -3.97 3.18 -1.41
C ARG A 86 -2.48 3.50 -1.27
N ASN A 87 -1.84 3.85 -2.38
CA ASN A 87 -0.40 4.07 -2.50
C ASN A 87 0.47 2.84 -2.18
N ASN A 88 -0.10 1.63 -2.16
CA ASN A 88 0.65 0.40 -1.94
C ASN A 88 1.11 -0.22 -3.28
N LEU A 89 2.39 -0.09 -3.60
CA LEU A 89 3.00 -0.59 -4.82
C LEU A 89 3.13 -2.14 -4.88
N GLY A 90 2.65 -2.84 -3.86
CA GLY A 90 2.71 -4.29 -3.75
C GLY A 90 3.90 -4.79 -2.92
N GLY A 91 4.50 -5.86 -3.37
CA GLY A 91 5.58 -6.56 -2.70
C GLY A 91 5.53 -8.06 -2.97
N TYR A 92 5.73 -8.88 -1.95
CA TYR A 92 5.71 -10.33 -2.08
C TYR A 92 4.29 -10.87 -2.23
N LEU A 93 4.14 -11.91 -3.08
CA LEU A 93 2.87 -12.60 -3.32
C LEU A 93 2.36 -13.30 -2.06
N HIS A 94 3.23 -14.02 -1.36
CA HIS A 94 2.83 -14.89 -0.25
C HIS A 94 2.11 -14.16 0.90
N PRO A 95 2.58 -12.99 1.40
CA PRO A 95 1.84 -12.25 2.41
C PRO A 95 0.45 -11.78 1.95
N ALA A 96 0.28 -11.44 0.66
CA ALA A 96 -1.03 -11.07 0.13
C ALA A 96 -1.99 -12.27 0.11
N VAL A 97 -1.48 -13.45 -0.24
CA VAL A 97 -2.23 -14.71 -0.16
C VAL A 97 -2.66 -15.01 1.27
N LEU A 98 -1.76 -14.87 2.24
CA LEU A 98 -2.07 -15.09 3.66
C LEU A 98 -3.13 -14.13 4.20
N VAL A 99 -3.06 -12.83 3.83
CA VAL A 99 -4.08 -11.85 4.21
C VAL A 99 -5.42 -12.18 3.56
N ALA A 100 -5.46 -12.56 2.28
CA ALA A 100 -6.70 -12.98 1.61
C ALA A 100 -7.32 -14.21 2.28
N ASN A 101 -6.48 -15.17 2.71
CA ASN A 101 -6.90 -16.40 3.37
C ASN A 101 -7.71 -16.15 4.66
N GLU A 102 -7.44 -15.06 5.38
CA GLU A 102 -8.20 -14.72 6.61
C GLU A 102 -9.69 -14.51 6.36
N PHE A 103 -10.07 -14.17 5.15
CA PHE A 103 -11.44 -13.78 4.79
C PHE A 103 -12.18 -14.79 3.92
N LEU A 104 -11.51 -15.82 3.44
CA LEU A 104 -12.08 -16.77 2.48
C LEU A 104 -12.38 -18.11 3.12
N PRO A 105 -13.53 -18.74 2.78
CA PRO A 105 -13.79 -20.11 3.16
C PRO A 105 -12.79 -21.06 2.48
N LYS A 106 -12.72 -22.28 2.96
CA LYS A 106 -11.81 -23.31 2.44
C LYS A 106 -11.98 -23.54 0.93
N ASP A 107 -10.86 -23.88 0.27
CA ASP A 107 -10.78 -24.28 -1.14
C ASP A 107 -11.18 -23.18 -2.14
N ARG A 108 -11.19 -21.90 -1.74
CA ARG A 108 -11.35 -20.79 -2.67
C ARG A 108 -10.02 -20.44 -3.35
N LEU A 109 -10.04 -20.32 -4.67
CA LEU A 109 -8.89 -19.83 -5.41
C LEU A 109 -8.63 -18.39 -5.01
N ILE A 110 -7.40 -18.06 -4.65
CA ILE A 110 -6.93 -16.70 -4.33
C ILE A 110 -6.26 -16.08 -5.56
N VAL A 111 -5.33 -16.81 -6.14
CA VAL A 111 -4.56 -16.38 -7.31
C VAL A 111 -3.94 -17.61 -7.96
N TYR A 112 -3.73 -17.57 -9.25
CA TYR A 112 -2.80 -18.51 -9.88
C TYR A 112 -1.75 -17.79 -10.70
N ILE A 113 -0.59 -18.41 -10.84
CA ILE A 113 0.50 -17.92 -11.65
C ILE A 113 0.74 -18.89 -12.81
N GLU A 114 0.99 -18.34 -14.00
CA GLU A 114 1.26 -19.13 -15.19
C GLU A 114 2.17 -18.34 -16.15
N GLY A 115 3.07 -19.04 -16.82
CA GLY A 115 3.97 -18.47 -17.82
C GLY A 115 4.40 -19.48 -18.86
N ARG A 116 4.97 -19.00 -19.98
CA ARG A 116 5.37 -19.84 -21.11
C ARG A 116 6.25 -21.04 -20.71
N LYS A 117 7.10 -20.87 -19.70
CA LYS A 117 8.00 -21.93 -19.17
C LYS A 117 7.76 -22.17 -17.66
N SER A 118 6.65 -21.68 -17.13
CA SER A 118 6.21 -21.83 -15.74
C SER A 118 4.82 -22.47 -15.77
N PRO A 119 4.71 -23.76 -15.41
CA PRO A 119 3.40 -24.39 -15.28
C PRO A 119 2.48 -23.61 -14.34
N ARG A 120 1.18 -23.76 -14.51
CA ARG A 120 0.20 -23.15 -13.64
C ARG A 120 0.39 -23.65 -12.21
N GLU A 121 0.39 -22.70 -11.28
CA GLU A 121 0.46 -22.92 -9.84
C GLU A 121 -0.67 -22.15 -9.17
N ASP A 122 -1.57 -22.87 -8.49
CA ASP A 122 -2.77 -22.34 -7.87
C ASP A 122 -2.55 -22.14 -6.36
N TYR A 123 -3.00 -21.02 -5.83
CA TYR A 123 -3.00 -20.68 -4.42
C TYR A 123 -4.45 -20.65 -3.91
N HIS A 124 -4.79 -21.55 -3.01
CA HIS A 124 -6.12 -21.67 -2.44
C HIS A 124 -6.13 -21.31 -0.96
N SER A 125 -7.28 -20.87 -0.48
CA SER A 125 -7.53 -20.68 0.95
C SER A 125 -7.66 -22.01 1.67
N ASP A 126 -7.14 -22.09 2.90
CA ASP A 126 -7.18 -23.28 3.74
C ASP A 126 -8.39 -23.33 4.69
N GLY A 127 -9.17 -22.24 4.73
CA GLY A 127 -10.37 -22.10 5.56
C GLY A 127 -10.10 -21.84 7.04
N ARG A 128 -8.85 -21.65 7.46
CA ARG A 128 -8.48 -21.39 8.85
C ARG A 128 -8.66 -19.92 9.26
N GLY A 129 -8.84 -19.03 8.31
CA GLY A 129 -9.06 -17.60 8.57
C GLY A 129 -10.25 -17.36 9.52
N MET A 130 -10.12 -16.36 10.36
CA MET A 130 -11.09 -16.09 11.44
C MET A 130 -12.16 -15.05 11.09
N TYR A 131 -12.00 -14.33 9.96
CA TYR A 131 -12.80 -13.14 9.64
C TYR A 131 -13.66 -13.32 8.38
N LYS A 132 -14.16 -14.56 8.16
CA LYS A 132 -14.92 -14.92 6.96
C LYS A 132 -16.26 -14.20 6.83
N ASP A 133 -16.87 -13.83 7.93
CA ASP A 133 -18.23 -13.26 7.96
C ASP A 133 -18.27 -11.74 8.19
N ILE A 134 -17.11 -11.10 8.40
CA ILE A 134 -17.05 -9.65 8.62
C ILE A 134 -17.36 -8.90 7.31
N ASN A 135 -18.09 -7.78 7.38
CA ASN A 135 -18.25 -6.90 6.21
C ASN A 135 -16.90 -6.31 5.85
N LEU A 136 -16.46 -6.51 4.60
CA LEU A 136 -15.10 -6.14 4.19
C LEU A 136 -15.13 -5.14 3.04
N VAL A 137 -14.40 -4.04 3.23
CA VAL A 137 -14.15 -3.01 2.23
C VAL A 137 -12.65 -2.91 2.01
N VAL A 138 -12.23 -2.85 0.74
CA VAL A 138 -10.83 -2.63 0.37
C VAL A 138 -10.72 -1.32 -0.40
N LEU A 139 -9.92 -0.39 0.14
CA LEU A 139 -9.65 0.89 -0.52
C LEU A 139 -8.46 0.75 -1.46
N VAL A 140 -8.63 1.20 -2.69
CA VAL A 140 -7.59 1.15 -3.73
C VAL A 140 -7.47 2.47 -4.48
N ASP A 141 -6.32 2.69 -5.09
CA ASP A 141 -6.08 3.82 -6.00
C ASP A 141 -5.17 3.42 -7.17
N GLU A 142 -4.85 4.39 -8.02
CA GLU A 142 -4.00 4.22 -9.20
C GLU A 142 -2.56 3.76 -8.89
N ALA A 143 -2.13 3.88 -7.64
CA ALA A 143 -0.82 3.40 -7.18
C ALA A 143 -0.89 2.00 -6.53
N SER A 144 -2.09 1.48 -6.25
CA SER A 144 -2.25 0.11 -5.78
C SER A 144 -1.81 -0.88 -6.87
N ALA A 145 -0.73 -1.64 -6.65
CA ALA A 145 -0.11 -2.46 -7.69
C ALA A 145 0.30 -3.85 -7.20
N SER A 146 0.46 -4.80 -8.12
CA SER A 146 1.09 -6.12 -7.87
C SER A 146 0.38 -6.90 -6.74
N ALA A 147 1.03 -7.16 -5.60
CA ALA A 147 0.45 -7.88 -4.47
C ALA A 147 -0.83 -7.24 -3.92
N SER A 148 -0.97 -5.90 -4.01
CA SER A 148 -2.23 -5.20 -3.68
C SER A 148 -3.36 -5.60 -4.63
N GLU A 149 -3.04 -5.78 -5.91
CA GLU A 149 -4.01 -6.21 -6.92
C GLU A 149 -4.36 -7.70 -6.78
N ILE A 150 -3.43 -8.51 -6.27
CA ILE A 150 -3.70 -9.91 -5.91
C ILE A 150 -4.74 -9.95 -4.78
N LEU A 151 -4.52 -9.21 -3.70
CA LEU A 151 -5.45 -9.18 -2.56
C LEU A 151 -6.82 -8.62 -2.98
N ALA A 152 -6.84 -7.46 -3.63
CA ALA A 152 -8.08 -6.82 -4.07
C ALA A 152 -8.85 -7.70 -5.08
N GLY A 153 -8.16 -8.27 -6.07
CA GLY A 153 -8.75 -9.14 -7.09
C GLY A 153 -9.25 -10.46 -6.52
N ALA A 154 -8.52 -11.08 -5.59
CA ALA A 154 -8.96 -12.28 -4.90
C ALA A 154 -10.27 -12.07 -4.14
N LEU A 155 -10.37 -10.98 -3.40
CA LEU A 155 -11.55 -10.65 -2.60
C LEU A 155 -12.72 -10.19 -3.48
N GLN A 156 -12.46 -9.44 -4.56
CA GLN A 156 -13.50 -9.04 -5.51
C GLN A 156 -14.08 -10.24 -6.25
N ASP A 157 -13.23 -11.10 -6.82
CA ASP A 157 -13.68 -12.19 -7.69
C ASP A 157 -14.35 -13.34 -6.91
N ASN A 158 -14.04 -13.47 -5.62
CA ASN A 158 -14.78 -14.35 -4.69
C ASN A 158 -16.03 -13.69 -4.09
N ASP A 159 -16.39 -12.47 -4.52
CA ASP A 159 -17.52 -11.69 -3.98
C ASP A 159 -17.46 -11.50 -2.46
N ARG A 160 -16.22 -11.42 -1.93
CA ARG A 160 -15.99 -11.36 -0.49
C ARG A 160 -15.87 -9.94 0.05
N ALA A 161 -15.42 -9.00 -0.76
CA ALA A 161 -15.24 -7.60 -0.38
C ALA A 161 -15.82 -6.65 -1.42
N LEU A 162 -16.16 -5.45 -0.98
CA LEU A 162 -16.42 -4.30 -1.82
C LEU A 162 -15.11 -3.55 -2.08
N ILE A 163 -14.74 -3.39 -3.33
CA ILE A 163 -13.56 -2.61 -3.73
C ILE A 163 -13.98 -1.17 -3.99
N VAL A 164 -13.36 -0.24 -3.28
CA VAL A 164 -13.76 1.19 -3.30
C VAL A 164 -12.56 2.06 -3.64
N GLY A 165 -12.75 3.03 -4.51
CA GLY A 165 -11.70 3.98 -4.87
C GLY A 165 -11.54 4.18 -6.36
N ARG A 166 -10.32 4.05 -6.89
CA ARG A 166 -9.98 4.22 -8.31
C ARG A 166 -9.33 2.98 -8.88
N ARG A 167 -9.36 2.85 -10.20
CA ARG A 167 -8.73 1.73 -10.91
C ARG A 167 -7.26 1.61 -10.55
N THR A 168 -6.82 0.39 -10.21
CA THR A 168 -5.46 0.11 -9.79
C THR A 168 -4.45 0.22 -10.94
N PHE A 169 -3.19 0.01 -10.65
CA PHE A 169 -2.07 0.24 -11.58
C PHE A 169 -2.10 -0.69 -12.80
N GLY A 170 -2.40 -1.96 -12.62
CA GLY A 170 -2.35 -2.96 -13.69
C GLY A 170 -0.99 -3.65 -13.84
N LYS A 171 -0.36 -4.10 -12.74
CA LYS A 171 0.89 -4.86 -12.78
C LYS A 171 0.64 -6.33 -12.42
N GLY A 172 0.45 -7.16 -13.44
CA GLY A 172 0.19 -8.61 -13.33
C GLY A 172 1.40 -9.51 -13.59
N LEU A 173 2.63 -9.04 -13.35
CA LEU A 173 3.86 -9.76 -13.64
C LEU A 173 4.48 -10.35 -12.39
N VAL A 174 4.89 -11.63 -12.48
CA VAL A 174 5.71 -12.31 -11.48
C VAL A 174 7.16 -12.18 -11.88
N GLN A 175 7.94 -11.46 -11.07
CA GLN A 175 9.35 -11.19 -11.29
C GLN A 175 10.21 -11.88 -10.23
N VAL A 176 11.29 -12.51 -10.65
CA VAL A 176 12.27 -13.16 -9.76
C VAL A 176 13.62 -12.45 -9.86
N PRO A 177 14.28 -12.17 -8.72
CA PRO A 177 15.66 -11.69 -8.74
C PRO A 177 16.63 -12.85 -9.03
N ILE A 178 17.62 -12.59 -9.85
CA ILE A 178 18.74 -13.50 -10.13
C ILE A 178 20.01 -12.73 -9.76
N GLU A 179 20.69 -13.16 -8.71
CA GLU A 179 21.96 -12.58 -8.31
C GLU A 179 23.12 -13.17 -9.12
N PHE A 180 24.03 -12.31 -9.56
CA PHE A 180 25.29 -12.69 -10.20
C PHE A 180 26.45 -12.69 -9.20
N ARG A 181 27.55 -13.34 -9.57
CA ARG A 181 28.74 -13.50 -8.71
C ARG A 181 29.41 -12.18 -8.33
N ASP A 182 29.23 -11.14 -9.12
CA ASP A 182 29.76 -9.79 -8.89
C ASP A 182 28.86 -8.92 -7.99
N GLY A 183 27.75 -9.49 -7.49
CA GLY A 183 26.76 -8.78 -6.66
C GLY A 183 25.76 -7.94 -7.45
N SER A 184 25.82 -7.95 -8.79
CA SER A 184 24.76 -7.40 -9.63
C SER A 184 23.54 -8.29 -9.63
N MET A 185 22.37 -7.74 -9.96
CA MET A 185 21.11 -8.47 -9.92
C MET A 185 20.30 -8.22 -11.19
N LEU A 186 19.81 -9.29 -11.79
CA LEU A 186 18.80 -9.24 -12.85
C LEU A 186 17.41 -9.53 -12.27
N ARG A 187 16.44 -8.70 -12.60
CA ARG A 187 15.02 -8.97 -12.31
C ARG A 187 14.35 -9.49 -13.58
N LEU A 188 14.00 -10.77 -13.58
CA LEU A 188 13.43 -11.46 -14.74
C LEU A 188 11.94 -11.71 -14.54
N THR A 189 11.11 -11.34 -15.52
CA THR A 189 9.69 -11.73 -15.56
C THR A 189 9.59 -13.21 -15.95
N LYS A 190 9.01 -14.02 -15.04
CA LYS A 190 8.86 -15.47 -15.18
C LYS A 190 7.46 -15.88 -15.64
N ALA A 191 6.44 -15.19 -15.11
CA ALA A 191 5.04 -15.54 -15.27
C ALA A 191 4.13 -14.31 -15.15
N ARG A 192 2.85 -14.51 -15.40
CA ARG A 192 1.78 -13.60 -15.04
C ARG A 192 0.98 -14.18 -13.89
N TYR A 193 0.30 -13.35 -13.13
CA TYR A 193 -0.71 -13.82 -12.19
C TYR A 193 -2.11 -13.48 -12.69
N TYR A 194 -3.03 -14.32 -12.28
CA TYR A 194 -4.44 -14.29 -12.66
C TYR A 194 -5.30 -14.37 -11.40
N THR A 195 -6.37 -13.61 -11.39
CA THR A 195 -7.35 -13.63 -10.29
C THR A 195 -8.28 -14.85 -10.38
N PRO A 196 -9.13 -15.11 -9.39
CA PRO A 196 -10.03 -16.26 -9.41
C PRO A 196 -10.96 -16.35 -10.62
N SER A 197 -11.38 -15.23 -11.19
CA SER A 197 -12.19 -15.21 -12.42
C SER A 197 -11.41 -15.58 -13.69
N GLY A 198 -10.09 -15.74 -13.60
CA GLY A 198 -9.21 -16.04 -14.72
C GLY A 198 -8.65 -14.80 -15.43
N ARG A 199 -8.99 -13.58 -15.00
CA ARG A 199 -8.47 -12.36 -15.61
C ARG A 199 -7.02 -12.08 -15.19
N CYS A 200 -6.22 -11.65 -16.17
CA CYS A 200 -4.92 -11.04 -15.91
C CYS A 200 -5.12 -9.53 -15.75
N VAL A 201 -4.61 -8.95 -14.68
CA VAL A 201 -4.72 -7.51 -14.43
C VAL A 201 -3.66 -6.70 -15.16
N GLN A 202 -2.69 -7.37 -15.81
CA GLN A 202 -1.58 -6.73 -16.49
C GLN A 202 -2.08 -5.77 -17.59
N LYS A 203 -1.75 -4.50 -17.46
CA LYS A 203 -2.00 -3.51 -18.52
C LYS A 203 -1.14 -3.81 -19.75
N PRO A 204 -1.52 -3.34 -20.96
CA PRO A 204 -0.77 -3.56 -22.18
C PRO A 204 0.71 -3.20 -22.01
N TYR A 205 1.58 -4.05 -22.54
CA TYR A 205 3.02 -3.86 -22.57
C TYR A 205 3.57 -4.33 -23.91
N GLU A 206 4.26 -3.44 -24.59
CA GLU A 206 5.00 -3.73 -25.83
C GLU A 206 6.49 -3.71 -25.55
N MET A 207 7.19 -4.76 -25.99
CA MET A 207 8.63 -4.86 -25.81
C MET A 207 9.34 -3.72 -26.56
N GLY A 208 10.19 -2.96 -25.85
CA GLY A 208 10.90 -1.81 -26.39
C GLY A 208 10.12 -0.49 -26.34
N ASN A 209 8.90 -0.49 -25.81
CA ASN A 209 8.05 0.71 -25.62
C ASN A 209 7.78 0.99 -24.15
N ASP A 210 8.86 1.09 -23.36
CA ASP A 210 8.75 1.36 -21.92
C ASP A 210 8.12 2.73 -21.63
N THR A 211 8.34 3.70 -22.54
CA THR A 211 7.76 5.06 -22.41
C THR A 211 6.23 5.05 -22.39
N ALA A 212 5.59 4.26 -23.26
CA ALA A 212 4.12 4.15 -23.25
C ALA A 212 3.61 3.47 -21.99
N TYR A 213 4.34 2.48 -21.47
CA TYR A 213 3.98 1.80 -20.23
C TYR A 213 4.04 2.74 -19.02
N GLU A 214 5.05 3.61 -18.95
CA GLU A 214 5.21 4.60 -17.89
C GLU A 214 4.23 5.77 -18.02
N ALA A 215 3.91 6.18 -19.26
CA ALA A 215 2.99 7.27 -19.54
C ALA A 215 1.52 6.94 -19.24
N ASP A 216 1.13 5.68 -19.12
CA ASP A 216 -0.27 5.24 -18.90
C ASP A 216 -0.96 5.98 -17.75
N LEU A 217 -0.30 6.13 -16.59
CA LEU A 217 -0.89 6.85 -15.45
C LEU A 217 -1.11 8.34 -15.76
N LEU A 218 -0.22 8.95 -16.50
CA LEU A 218 -0.35 10.34 -16.93
C LEU A 218 -1.49 10.48 -17.94
N GLU A 219 -1.58 9.57 -18.89
CA GLU A 219 -2.68 9.55 -19.88
C GLU A 219 -4.03 9.37 -19.21
N ARG A 220 -4.14 8.47 -18.23
CA ARG A 220 -5.36 8.28 -17.41
C ARG A 220 -5.75 9.57 -16.69
N ALA A 221 -4.76 10.29 -16.12
CA ALA A 221 -4.99 11.58 -15.47
C ALA A 221 -5.47 12.66 -16.46
N ILE A 222 -4.84 12.76 -17.64
CA ILE A 222 -5.20 13.72 -18.70
C ILE A 222 -6.61 13.46 -19.22
N HIS A 223 -7.00 12.18 -19.38
CA HIS A 223 -8.35 11.82 -19.82
C HIS A 223 -9.42 11.94 -18.72
N GLY A 224 -9.05 12.39 -17.51
CA GLY A 224 -10.00 12.64 -16.43
C GLY A 224 -10.43 11.39 -15.65
N GLU A 225 -9.77 10.23 -15.84
CA GLU A 225 -10.15 8.98 -15.19
C GLU A 225 -10.10 9.06 -13.65
N TYR A 226 -9.25 9.90 -13.10
CA TYR A 226 -9.17 10.06 -11.64
C TYR A 226 -10.28 10.91 -11.05
N TYR A 227 -11.06 11.60 -11.89
CA TYR A 227 -12.06 12.58 -11.49
C TYR A 227 -13.48 12.18 -11.84
N SER A 228 -13.66 11.27 -12.84
CA SER A 228 -14.98 10.83 -13.27
C SER A 228 -14.98 9.37 -13.67
N ALA A 229 -15.98 8.62 -13.21
CA ALA A 229 -16.21 7.25 -13.61
C ALA A 229 -16.50 7.12 -15.13
N ASP A 230 -17.17 8.12 -15.71
CA ASP A 230 -17.52 8.13 -17.14
C ASP A 230 -16.31 8.25 -18.06
N SER A 231 -15.18 8.73 -17.51
CA SER A 231 -13.90 8.85 -18.23
C SER A 231 -13.10 7.54 -18.27
N ILE A 232 -13.56 6.51 -17.57
CA ILE A 232 -12.87 5.22 -17.51
C ILE A 232 -13.07 4.46 -18.82
N ARG A 233 -11.97 4.19 -19.52
CA ARG A 233 -11.99 3.38 -20.75
C ARG A 233 -11.84 1.91 -20.41
N LEU A 234 -12.93 1.16 -20.56
CA LEU A 234 -12.95 -0.30 -20.40
C LEU A 234 -12.55 -0.94 -21.72
N SER A 235 -11.29 -1.30 -21.87
CA SER A 235 -10.75 -1.92 -23.10
C SER A 235 -10.43 -3.41 -22.94
N GLY A 236 -10.62 -3.96 -21.73
CA GLY A 236 -10.24 -5.34 -21.40
C GLY A 236 -11.34 -6.37 -21.70
N GLU A 237 -10.92 -7.63 -21.74
CA GLU A 237 -11.81 -8.78 -21.81
C GLU A 237 -12.72 -8.85 -20.56
N LYS A 238 -13.97 -9.28 -20.75
CA LYS A 238 -14.95 -9.45 -19.68
C LYS A 238 -14.83 -10.81 -19.03
N PHE A 239 -14.87 -10.82 -17.71
CA PHE A 239 -14.88 -12.01 -16.88
C PHE A 239 -16.04 -11.91 -15.89
N THR A 240 -16.32 -13.00 -15.20
CA THR A 240 -17.43 -13.08 -14.25
C THR A 240 -16.89 -13.53 -12.88
N THR A 241 -17.27 -12.83 -11.83
CA THR A 241 -16.99 -13.24 -10.44
C THR A 241 -17.79 -14.48 -10.08
N LEU A 242 -17.49 -15.09 -8.93
CA LEU A 242 -18.21 -16.24 -8.42
C LEU A 242 -19.72 -15.98 -8.29
N GLY A 243 -20.12 -14.79 -7.85
CA GLY A 243 -21.50 -14.34 -7.68
C GLY A 243 -22.14 -13.76 -8.95
N GLY A 244 -21.48 -13.81 -10.11
CA GLY A 244 -22.03 -13.38 -11.39
C GLY A 244 -21.83 -11.90 -11.75
N ARG A 245 -21.04 -11.14 -10.98
CA ARG A 245 -20.71 -9.75 -11.34
C ARG A 245 -19.71 -9.71 -12.50
N THR A 246 -19.88 -8.74 -13.39
CA THR A 246 -18.93 -8.52 -14.49
C THR A 246 -17.70 -7.77 -13.99
N VAL A 247 -16.52 -8.29 -14.31
CA VAL A 247 -15.21 -7.67 -14.05
C VAL A 247 -14.36 -7.66 -15.33
N TYR A 248 -13.33 -6.85 -15.37
CA TYR A 248 -12.54 -6.63 -16.58
C TYR A 248 -11.06 -6.98 -16.34
N GLY A 249 -10.42 -7.56 -17.35
CA GLY A 249 -8.98 -7.82 -17.37
C GLY A 249 -8.20 -6.76 -18.10
N GLY A 250 -6.86 -6.88 -18.12
CA GLY A 250 -5.99 -6.10 -18.98
C GLY A 250 -5.73 -4.64 -18.58
N GLY A 251 -6.08 -4.23 -17.37
CA GLY A 251 -5.91 -2.83 -16.98
C GLY A 251 -6.04 -2.53 -15.48
N GLY A 252 -5.65 -3.45 -14.61
CA GLY A 252 -5.79 -3.33 -13.16
C GLY A 252 -7.15 -3.80 -12.64
N ILE A 253 -7.38 -3.60 -11.37
CA ILE A 253 -8.64 -3.90 -10.68
C ILE A 253 -9.54 -2.66 -10.75
N MET A 254 -10.71 -2.82 -11.34
CA MET A 254 -11.75 -1.79 -11.32
C MET A 254 -12.47 -1.82 -9.99
N PRO A 255 -12.64 -0.66 -9.31
CA PRO A 255 -13.43 -0.63 -8.09
C PRO A 255 -14.91 -0.91 -8.37
N ASP A 256 -15.58 -1.52 -7.40
CA ASP A 256 -17.04 -1.69 -7.43
C ASP A 256 -17.77 -0.35 -7.18
N TYR A 257 -17.13 0.51 -6.38
CA TYR A 257 -17.58 1.86 -6.11
C TYR A 257 -16.45 2.87 -6.38
N PHE A 258 -16.65 3.70 -7.38
CA PHE A 258 -15.69 4.73 -7.75
C PHE A 258 -15.75 5.92 -6.81
N VAL A 259 -14.57 6.35 -6.31
CA VAL A 259 -14.41 7.58 -5.54
C VAL A 259 -13.43 8.49 -6.28
N PRO A 260 -13.87 9.65 -6.74
CA PRO A 260 -12.99 10.58 -7.45
C PRO A 260 -11.86 11.08 -6.57
N ARG A 261 -10.77 11.49 -7.20
CA ARG A 261 -9.67 12.16 -6.52
C ARG A 261 -10.15 13.49 -5.96
N ASP A 262 -9.97 13.69 -4.67
CA ASP A 262 -10.30 14.97 -4.04
C ASP A 262 -9.35 16.05 -4.56
N THR A 263 -9.93 17.11 -5.09
CA THR A 263 -9.21 18.30 -5.57
C THR A 263 -9.67 19.56 -4.85
N ILE A 264 -10.57 19.43 -3.86
CA ILE A 264 -11.08 20.57 -3.09
C ILE A 264 -9.93 21.16 -2.28
N GLY A 265 -9.70 22.46 -2.44
CA GLY A 265 -8.61 23.16 -1.73
C GLY A 265 -7.20 22.96 -2.33
N ILE A 266 -7.01 22.10 -3.32
CA ILE A 266 -5.72 21.94 -4.02
C ILE A 266 -5.56 23.05 -5.07
N THR A 267 -5.13 24.22 -4.61
CA THR A 267 -4.75 25.32 -5.52
C THR A 267 -3.37 25.06 -6.13
N THR A 268 -3.05 25.77 -7.23
CA THR A 268 -1.69 25.74 -7.81
C THR A 268 -0.65 26.15 -6.78
N TYR A 269 -0.96 27.15 -5.95
CA TYR A 269 -0.10 27.59 -4.85
C TYR A 269 0.14 26.50 -3.81
N PHE A 270 -0.92 25.79 -3.37
CA PHE A 270 -0.80 24.67 -2.43
C PHE A 270 0.09 23.55 -2.99
N ARG A 271 -0.13 23.19 -4.27
CA ARG A 271 0.67 22.17 -4.95
C ARG A 271 2.15 22.56 -5.02
N GLU A 272 2.45 23.81 -5.36
CA GLU A 272 3.81 24.34 -5.40
C GLU A 272 4.47 24.29 -4.02
N LEU A 273 3.77 24.73 -2.98
CA LEU A 273 4.26 24.64 -1.59
C LEU A 273 4.57 23.20 -1.19
N TYR A 274 3.67 22.27 -1.52
CA TYR A 274 3.81 20.88 -1.11
C TYR A 274 4.99 20.17 -1.80
N THR A 275 5.22 20.45 -3.10
CA THR A 275 6.33 19.89 -3.87
C THR A 275 7.70 20.45 -3.46
N THR A 276 7.75 21.67 -2.92
CA THR A 276 9.00 22.34 -2.52
C THR A 276 9.49 21.98 -1.11
N THR A 277 8.81 21.07 -0.40
CA THR A 277 9.13 20.70 0.99
C THR A 277 9.09 21.85 2.00
N ILE A 278 8.55 23.01 1.63
CA ILE A 278 8.45 24.19 2.51
C ILE A 278 7.62 23.89 3.77
N PRO A 279 6.43 23.25 3.70
CA PRO A 279 5.65 22.92 4.89
C PRO A 279 6.42 22.04 5.87
N TYR A 280 7.15 21.05 5.36
CA TYR A 280 8.00 20.18 6.17
C TYR A 280 9.11 20.95 6.89
N LYS A 281 9.84 21.82 6.17
CA LYS A 281 10.91 22.65 6.75
C LYS A 281 10.36 23.61 7.79
N PHE A 282 9.19 24.19 7.54
CA PHE A 282 8.51 25.06 8.49
C PHE A 282 8.13 24.31 9.76
N ALA A 283 7.44 23.18 9.62
CA ALA A 283 7.04 22.33 10.74
C ALA A 283 8.25 21.88 11.57
N PHE A 284 9.32 21.42 10.90
CA PHE A 284 10.56 21.03 11.57
C PHE A 284 11.16 22.17 12.38
N LYS A 285 11.25 23.38 11.79
CA LYS A 285 11.77 24.56 12.47
C LYS A 285 10.92 24.96 13.67
N LEU A 286 9.59 24.92 13.51
CA LEU A 286 8.63 25.25 14.57
C LEU A 286 8.76 24.29 15.75
N VAL A 287 8.76 22.98 15.48
CA VAL A 287 8.94 21.96 16.52
C VAL A 287 10.29 22.09 17.20
N ASP A 288 11.39 22.36 16.45
CA ASP A 288 12.73 22.49 17.04
C ASP A 288 12.85 23.73 17.95
N GLN A 289 12.14 24.81 17.62
CA GLN A 289 12.12 26.03 18.43
C GLN A 289 11.26 25.89 19.71
N HIS A 290 10.21 25.07 19.69
CA HIS A 290 9.23 24.95 20.75
C HIS A 290 9.07 23.50 21.25
N ARG A 291 10.15 22.72 21.19
CA ARG A 291 10.16 21.27 21.46
C ARG A 291 9.40 20.86 22.72
N PRO A 292 9.60 21.50 23.91
CA PRO A 292 8.88 21.07 25.12
C PRO A 292 7.37 21.16 25.01
N LEU A 293 6.85 22.13 24.24
CA LEU A 293 5.41 22.29 24.02
C LEU A 293 4.86 21.17 23.14
N PHE A 294 5.59 20.79 22.09
CA PHE A 294 5.19 19.68 21.19
C PHE A 294 5.33 18.31 21.85
N GLU A 295 6.33 18.10 22.68
CA GLU A 295 6.52 16.86 23.45
C GLU A 295 5.39 16.64 24.49
N ALA A 296 4.74 17.70 24.92
CA ALA A 296 3.58 17.61 25.82
C ALA A 296 2.27 17.20 25.09
N CYS A 297 2.21 17.30 23.76
CA CYS A 297 1.05 16.90 22.98
C CYS A 297 0.99 15.37 22.87
N LYS A 298 -0.10 14.76 23.35
CA LYS A 298 -0.29 13.31 23.36
C LYS A 298 -1.16 12.80 22.22
N ASP A 299 -1.93 13.69 21.59
CA ASP A 299 -2.91 13.37 20.56
C ASP A 299 -3.11 14.55 19.59
N VAL A 300 -3.87 14.31 18.52
CA VAL A 300 -4.15 15.30 17.48
C VAL A 300 -4.95 16.49 18.03
N PRO A 301 -5.99 16.34 18.87
CA PRO A 301 -6.71 17.47 19.43
C PRO A 301 -5.82 18.42 20.22
N THR A 302 -4.94 17.92 21.09
CA THR A 302 -4.00 18.76 21.85
C THR A 302 -2.96 19.45 20.97
N LEU A 303 -2.54 18.80 19.87
CA LEU A 303 -1.66 19.40 18.88
C LEU A 303 -2.36 20.56 18.13
N VAL A 304 -3.60 20.37 17.69
CA VAL A 304 -4.39 21.40 17.01
C VAL A 304 -4.58 22.61 17.93
N ALA A 305 -5.00 22.40 19.17
CA ALA A 305 -5.15 23.45 20.16
C ALA A 305 -3.85 24.22 20.43
N LEU A 306 -2.68 23.56 20.40
CA LEU A 306 -1.39 24.21 20.51
C LEU A 306 -1.09 25.09 19.27
N LEU A 307 -1.34 24.56 18.05
CA LEU A 307 -1.11 25.29 16.81
C LEU A 307 -2.00 26.54 16.69
N ASP A 308 -3.27 26.44 17.08
CA ASP A 308 -4.20 27.56 17.16
C ASP A 308 -3.70 28.63 18.13
N LYS A 309 -3.25 28.23 19.34
CA LYS A 309 -2.67 29.15 20.32
C LYS A 309 -1.42 29.86 19.83
N MET A 310 -0.67 29.21 18.93
CA MET A 310 0.54 29.76 18.29
C MET A 310 0.22 30.59 17.05
N ASN A 311 -1.03 30.73 16.65
CA ASN A 311 -1.48 31.36 15.40
C ASN A 311 -0.79 30.76 14.15
N VAL A 312 -0.65 29.44 14.10
CA VAL A 312 -0.03 28.70 12.99
C VAL A 312 -1.08 28.19 12.00
N VAL A 313 -2.31 28.00 12.47
CA VAL A 313 -3.48 27.58 11.69
C VAL A 313 -4.54 28.67 11.73
#